data_cf021004e3e9ae637338ba61a7b4d558
#
_entry.id   cf021004e3e9ae637338ba61a7b4d558
#
_cell.length_a   1.000
_cell.length_b   1.000
_cell.length_c   1.000
_cell.angle_alpha   90.00
_cell.angle_beta   90.00
_cell.angle_gamma   90.00
#
_symmetry.space_group_name_H-M   'P 1'
#
loop_
_entity.id
_entity.type
_entity.pdbx_description
1 polymer ?
#
loop_
_entity_poly.entity_id
_entity_poly.type
_entity_poly.pdbx_seq_one_letter_code
_entity_poly.pdbx_strand_id
1 'polypeptide(L)'
;MWIVSYLYLALWGMVSEHTGMIYRVKYLESVLKQDIQWFEENDPQSLAAKISQESTAIQVATGEKIANIIMSLSMCMAGFVFAFYVGWKFTLVTLVTIPFMFGIIVFLVIILQIGYKKGEAAFKASSTKAEQALTSIKVVAAFGSEKKEEQRFSQHLESARKTGVKFHMCTGIGYGLNNGGFLLMFTYAVFMGGVFVTENVHNDVQDRNFRGSDAIAIFFGVMFGAFSLGIAAPNFKSITKGRQAAYSALETINRTPEIEIDDPNAKNLDNFKGEVEFSKVSFTYKT
;
A
#
# COMPACT_ATOMS: atom_id res chain seq x y z
N MET A 1 7.66 -16.22 21.73
CA MET A 1 7.42 -15.12 20.78
C MET A 1 8.32 -15.19 19.54
N TRP A 2 9.66 -15.25 19.68
CA TRP A 2 10.60 -15.24 18.55
C TRP A 2 10.36 -16.35 17.52
N ILE A 3 10.17 -17.59 17.95
CA ILE A 3 9.90 -18.74 17.07
C ILE A 3 8.60 -18.51 16.26
N VAL A 4 7.55 -18.03 16.90
CA VAL A 4 6.25 -17.78 16.26
C VAL A 4 6.38 -16.67 15.22
N SER A 5 7.09 -15.58 15.55
CA SER A 5 7.32 -14.48 14.59
C SER A 5 8.18 -14.92 13.41
N TYR A 6 9.20 -15.76 13.65
CA TYR A 6 10.01 -16.34 12.58
C TYR A 6 9.17 -17.23 11.65
N LEU A 7 8.38 -18.15 12.21
CA LEU A 7 7.52 -19.04 11.45
C LEU A 7 6.48 -18.25 10.65
N TYR A 8 5.89 -17.23 11.25
CA TYR A 8 4.95 -16.35 10.59
C TYR A 8 5.54 -15.70 9.32
N LEU A 9 6.72 -15.05 9.46
CA LEU A 9 7.37 -14.39 8.33
C LEU A 9 7.88 -15.39 7.29
N ALA A 10 8.45 -16.51 7.71
CA ALA A 10 8.99 -17.52 6.81
C ALA A 10 7.89 -18.20 5.98
N LEU A 11 6.81 -18.64 6.62
CA LEU A 11 5.72 -19.32 5.93
C LEU A 11 4.98 -18.40 4.96
N TRP A 12 4.65 -17.17 5.38
CA TRP A 12 4.01 -16.21 4.48
C TRP A 12 4.93 -15.73 3.36
N GLY A 13 6.24 -15.62 3.63
CA GLY A 13 7.24 -15.34 2.60
C GLY A 13 7.29 -16.45 1.54
N MET A 14 7.32 -17.72 1.95
CA MET A 14 7.27 -18.87 1.03
C MET A 14 6.00 -18.87 0.16
N VAL A 15 4.84 -18.62 0.77
CA VAL A 15 3.57 -18.53 0.02
C VAL A 15 3.61 -17.39 -0.99
N SER A 16 4.14 -16.23 -0.60
CA SER A 16 4.28 -15.05 -1.44
C SER A 16 5.15 -15.34 -2.67
N GLU A 17 6.35 -15.89 -2.46
CA GLU A 17 7.29 -16.21 -3.55
C GLU A 17 6.73 -17.30 -4.48
N HIS A 18 6.15 -18.34 -3.93
CA HIS A 18 5.54 -19.42 -4.72
C HIS A 18 4.39 -18.90 -5.59
N THR A 19 3.50 -18.09 -5.01
CA THR A 19 2.39 -17.46 -5.75
C THR A 19 2.92 -16.55 -6.85
N GLY A 20 3.90 -15.70 -6.55
CA GLY A 20 4.50 -14.80 -7.54
C GLY A 20 5.15 -15.56 -8.72
N MET A 21 5.83 -16.67 -8.43
CA MET A 21 6.43 -17.53 -9.46
C MET A 21 5.37 -18.15 -10.36
N ILE A 22 4.30 -18.73 -9.78
CA ILE A 22 3.21 -19.35 -10.56
C ILE A 22 2.55 -18.33 -11.48
N TYR A 23 2.25 -17.13 -10.98
CA TYR A 23 1.63 -16.10 -11.81
C TYR A 23 2.54 -15.63 -12.94
N ARG A 24 3.83 -15.42 -12.67
CA ARG A 24 4.80 -15.04 -13.72
C ARG A 24 4.88 -16.06 -14.84
N VAL A 25 4.97 -17.33 -14.48
CA VAL A 25 5.08 -18.42 -15.48
C VAL A 25 3.79 -18.52 -16.30
N LYS A 26 2.61 -18.61 -15.64
CA LYS A 26 1.33 -18.72 -16.33
C LYS A 26 1.02 -17.50 -17.20
N TYR A 27 1.36 -16.31 -16.72
CA TYR A 27 1.13 -15.08 -17.46
C TYR A 27 1.99 -15.03 -18.71
N LEU A 28 3.28 -15.36 -18.59
CA LEU A 28 4.20 -15.41 -19.73
C LEU A 28 3.76 -16.49 -20.73
N GLU A 29 3.42 -17.69 -20.25
CA GLU A 29 2.92 -18.76 -21.10
C GLU A 29 1.69 -18.33 -21.90
N SER A 30 0.72 -17.68 -21.24
CA SER A 30 -0.47 -17.18 -21.90
C SER A 30 -0.17 -16.09 -22.91
N VAL A 31 0.72 -15.16 -22.60
CA VAL A 31 1.13 -14.09 -23.53
C VAL A 31 1.78 -14.68 -24.76
N LEU A 32 2.66 -15.68 -24.61
CA LEU A 32 3.31 -16.34 -25.75
C LEU A 32 2.37 -17.11 -26.66
N LYS A 33 1.18 -17.48 -26.16
CA LYS A 33 0.12 -18.16 -26.94
C LYS A 33 -0.85 -17.18 -27.62
N GLN A 34 -0.70 -15.86 -27.43
CA GLN A 34 -1.59 -14.88 -28.05
C GLN A 34 -1.33 -14.75 -29.56
N ASP A 35 -2.36 -14.30 -30.28
CA ASP A 35 -2.31 -14.04 -31.71
C ASP A 35 -1.54 -12.75 -32.03
N ILE A 36 -1.08 -12.60 -33.28
CA ILE A 36 -0.31 -11.44 -33.75
C ILE A 36 -1.11 -10.15 -33.61
N GLN A 37 -2.44 -10.19 -33.86
CA GLN A 37 -3.30 -9.02 -33.70
C GLN A 37 -3.26 -8.47 -32.27
N TRP A 38 -3.26 -9.35 -31.26
CA TRP A 38 -3.16 -8.94 -29.87
C TRP A 38 -1.83 -8.22 -29.58
N PHE A 39 -0.73 -8.65 -30.20
CA PHE A 39 0.58 -7.98 -30.08
C PHE A 39 0.63 -6.62 -30.80
N GLU A 40 -0.17 -6.42 -31.86
CA GLU A 40 -0.29 -5.11 -32.51
C GLU A 40 -1.07 -4.10 -31.64
N GLU A 41 -2.06 -4.58 -30.87
CA GLU A 41 -2.83 -3.77 -29.93
C GLU A 41 -2.08 -3.51 -28.60
N ASN A 42 -1.16 -4.40 -28.21
CA ASN A 42 -0.40 -4.34 -26.98
C ASN A 42 1.10 -4.21 -27.28
N ASP A 43 1.70 -3.08 -26.93
CA ASP A 43 3.12 -2.82 -27.15
C ASP A 43 4.01 -3.90 -26.48
N PRO A 44 4.76 -4.72 -27.25
CA PRO A 44 5.60 -5.78 -26.74
C PRO A 44 6.68 -5.31 -25.77
N GLN A 45 7.18 -4.06 -25.92
CA GLN A 45 8.23 -3.52 -25.07
C GLN A 45 7.71 -3.24 -23.65
N SER A 46 6.45 -2.86 -23.53
CA SER A 46 5.79 -2.58 -22.25
C SER A 46 5.33 -3.87 -21.55
N LEU A 47 5.09 -4.98 -22.28
CA LEU A 47 4.54 -6.21 -21.74
C LEU A 47 5.44 -6.87 -20.69
N ALA A 48 6.74 -6.94 -20.90
CA ALA A 48 7.66 -7.51 -19.93
C ALA A 48 7.65 -6.75 -18.59
N ALA A 49 7.60 -5.41 -18.65
CA ALA A 49 7.48 -4.57 -17.49
C ALA A 49 6.11 -4.75 -16.81
N LYS A 50 5.03 -4.84 -17.59
CA LYS A 50 3.66 -5.07 -17.09
C LYS A 50 3.54 -6.43 -16.38
N ILE A 51 4.01 -7.52 -17.00
CA ILE A 51 4.03 -8.87 -16.38
C ILE A 51 4.76 -8.83 -15.03
N SER A 52 5.95 -8.23 -14.99
CA SER A 52 6.74 -8.13 -13.77
C SER A 52 6.02 -7.31 -12.70
N GLN A 53 5.45 -6.16 -13.06
CA GLN A 53 4.80 -5.24 -12.16
C GLN A 53 3.49 -5.81 -11.58
N GLU A 54 2.65 -6.42 -12.42
CA GLU A 54 1.40 -7.04 -12.02
C GLU A 54 1.64 -8.27 -11.15
N SER A 55 2.57 -9.15 -11.54
CA SER A 55 2.94 -10.32 -10.75
C SER A 55 3.51 -9.94 -9.39
N THR A 56 4.32 -8.89 -9.31
CA THR A 56 4.84 -8.37 -8.03
C THR A 56 3.72 -7.79 -7.18
N ALA A 57 2.75 -7.08 -7.77
CA ALA A 57 1.60 -6.57 -7.03
C ALA A 57 0.74 -7.70 -6.45
N ILE A 58 0.52 -8.78 -7.20
CA ILE A 58 -0.18 -9.99 -6.73
C ILE A 58 0.61 -10.66 -5.61
N GLN A 59 1.90 -10.86 -5.81
CA GLN A 59 2.82 -11.47 -4.84
C GLN A 59 2.78 -10.74 -3.49
N VAL A 60 2.93 -9.41 -3.51
CA VAL A 60 2.88 -8.59 -2.29
C VAL A 60 1.50 -8.63 -1.63
N ALA A 61 0.42 -8.58 -2.42
CA ALA A 61 -0.93 -8.61 -1.89
C ALA A 61 -1.29 -9.93 -1.22
N THR A 62 -0.94 -11.06 -1.84
CA THR A 62 -1.28 -12.41 -1.36
C THR A 62 -0.36 -12.90 -0.23
N GLY A 63 0.82 -12.34 -0.09
CA GLY A 63 1.78 -12.69 0.95
C GLY A 63 1.67 -11.79 2.18
N GLU A 64 2.62 -10.88 2.31
CA GLU A 64 2.82 -10.03 3.49
C GLU A 64 1.57 -9.21 3.88
N LYS A 65 0.80 -8.71 2.90
CA LYS A 65 -0.31 -7.78 3.22
C LYS A 65 -1.52 -8.48 3.82
N ILE A 66 -1.84 -9.68 3.36
CA ILE A 66 -2.88 -10.52 3.99
C ILE A 66 -2.45 -10.91 5.39
N ALA A 67 -1.21 -11.37 5.54
CA ALA A 67 -0.65 -11.74 6.83
C ALA A 67 -0.75 -10.60 7.85
N ASN A 68 -0.35 -9.38 7.45
CA ASN A 68 -0.42 -8.20 8.30
C ASN A 68 -1.85 -7.82 8.69
N ILE A 69 -2.84 -8.01 7.80
CA ILE A 69 -4.25 -7.79 8.14
C ILE A 69 -4.72 -8.82 9.17
N ILE A 70 -4.43 -10.10 8.96
CA ILE A 70 -4.80 -11.16 9.91
C ILE A 70 -4.18 -10.88 11.28
N MET A 71 -2.89 -10.54 11.33
CA MET A 71 -2.20 -10.17 12.56
C MET A 71 -2.86 -8.98 13.24
N SER A 72 -3.16 -7.91 12.48
CA SER A 72 -3.78 -6.71 13.02
C SER A 72 -5.18 -6.96 13.57
N LEU A 73 -6.00 -7.75 12.87
CA LEU A 73 -7.32 -8.13 13.34
C LEU A 73 -7.26 -9.02 14.58
N SER A 74 -6.35 -9.98 14.61
CA SER A 74 -6.14 -10.85 15.78
C SER A 74 -5.69 -10.05 17.00
N MET A 75 -4.78 -9.10 16.82
CA MET A 75 -4.30 -8.22 17.89
C MET A 75 -5.42 -7.29 18.39
N CYS A 76 -6.26 -6.77 17.49
CA CYS A 76 -7.42 -5.97 17.84
C CYS A 76 -8.41 -6.80 18.67
N MET A 77 -8.79 -7.98 18.20
CA MET A 77 -9.72 -8.85 18.92
C MET A 77 -9.16 -9.25 20.29
N ALA A 78 -7.91 -9.70 20.34
CA ALA A 78 -7.28 -10.10 21.62
C ALA A 78 -7.22 -8.93 22.61
N GLY A 79 -6.86 -7.73 22.15
CA GLY A 79 -6.79 -6.54 23.00
C GLY A 79 -8.13 -6.15 23.58
N PHE A 80 -9.20 -6.11 22.78
CA PHE A 80 -10.53 -5.79 23.26
C PHE A 80 -11.15 -6.90 24.13
N VAL A 81 -11.04 -8.16 23.72
CA VAL A 81 -11.54 -9.28 24.53
C VAL A 81 -10.86 -9.31 25.90
N PHE A 82 -9.55 -9.13 25.94
CA PHE A 82 -8.79 -9.04 27.18
C PHE A 82 -9.27 -7.86 28.05
N ALA A 83 -9.41 -6.66 27.47
CA ALA A 83 -9.85 -5.47 28.19
C ALA A 83 -11.27 -5.63 28.77
N PHE A 84 -12.20 -6.16 28.01
CA PHE A 84 -13.58 -6.42 28.49
C PHE A 84 -13.63 -7.52 29.55
N TYR A 85 -12.79 -8.53 29.44
CA TYR A 85 -12.70 -9.61 30.44
C TYR A 85 -12.18 -9.11 31.78
N VAL A 86 -11.14 -8.25 31.77
CA VAL A 86 -10.53 -7.72 32.99
C VAL A 86 -11.43 -6.69 33.69
N GLY A 87 -12.05 -5.76 32.91
CA GLY A 87 -12.90 -4.74 33.53
C GLY A 87 -13.74 -3.97 32.50
N TRP A 88 -14.93 -4.48 32.20
CA TRP A 88 -15.80 -3.93 31.15
C TRP A 88 -16.19 -2.46 31.36
N LYS A 89 -16.43 -2.02 32.61
CA LYS A 89 -16.80 -0.62 32.93
C LYS A 89 -15.66 0.33 32.60
N PHE A 90 -14.45 0.02 33.04
CA PHE A 90 -13.27 0.84 32.77
C PHE A 90 -12.89 0.81 31.29
N THR A 91 -13.08 -0.32 30.61
CA THR A 91 -12.91 -0.44 29.16
C THR A 91 -13.80 0.53 28.40
N LEU A 92 -15.09 0.64 28.76
CA LEU A 92 -16.01 1.61 28.15
C LEU A 92 -15.55 3.06 28.33
N VAL A 93 -15.08 3.41 29.52
CA VAL A 93 -14.51 4.75 29.80
C VAL A 93 -13.26 5.00 28.94
N THR A 94 -12.38 4.02 28.81
CA THR A 94 -11.19 4.13 27.97
C THR A 94 -11.52 4.21 26.49
N LEU A 95 -12.57 3.51 26.02
CA LEU A 95 -13.05 3.57 24.63
C LEU A 95 -13.42 4.98 24.16
N VAL A 96 -13.90 5.85 25.07
CA VAL A 96 -14.24 7.24 24.75
C VAL A 96 -13.01 8.02 24.25
N THR A 97 -11.81 7.64 24.63
CA THR A 97 -10.59 8.30 24.17
C THR A 97 -10.17 7.93 22.74
N ILE A 98 -10.66 6.81 22.20
CA ILE A 98 -10.31 6.33 20.84
C ILE A 98 -10.77 7.31 19.75
N PRO A 99 -12.03 7.78 19.70
CA PRO A 99 -12.47 8.75 18.70
C PRO A 99 -11.63 10.03 18.70
N PHE A 100 -11.21 10.48 19.87
CA PHE A 100 -10.35 11.65 20.00
C PHE A 100 -8.99 11.43 19.35
N MET A 101 -8.32 10.32 19.65
CA MET A 101 -7.03 9.96 19.04
C MET A 101 -7.18 9.73 17.55
N PHE A 102 -8.25 9.07 17.11
CA PHE A 102 -8.52 8.86 15.70
C PHE A 102 -8.67 10.19 14.95
N GLY A 103 -9.36 11.17 15.52
CA GLY A 103 -9.47 12.53 14.97
C GLY A 103 -8.09 13.19 14.76
N ILE A 104 -7.19 13.10 15.74
CA ILE A 104 -5.82 13.63 15.64
C ILE A 104 -5.03 12.94 14.52
N ILE A 105 -5.10 11.60 14.43
CA ILE A 105 -4.41 10.83 13.40
C ILE A 105 -4.94 11.18 12.00
N VAL A 106 -6.25 11.24 11.82
CA VAL A 106 -6.87 11.62 10.53
C VAL A 106 -6.43 13.03 10.13
N PHE A 107 -6.45 13.97 11.07
CA PHE A 107 -5.98 15.34 10.84
C PHE A 107 -4.51 15.37 10.37
N LEU A 108 -3.63 14.62 11.04
CA LEU A 108 -2.23 14.48 10.65
C LEU A 108 -2.08 13.90 9.24
N VAL A 109 -2.81 12.82 8.93
CA VAL A 109 -2.77 12.18 7.61
C VAL A 109 -3.22 13.13 6.50
N ILE A 110 -4.26 13.92 6.74
CA ILE A 110 -4.75 14.93 5.77
C ILE A 110 -3.66 15.99 5.52
N ILE A 111 -3.03 16.52 6.58
CA ILE A 111 -1.92 17.48 6.43
C ILE A 111 -0.79 16.89 5.60
N LEU A 112 -0.38 15.65 5.90
CA LEU A 112 0.68 14.97 5.18
C LEU A 112 0.32 14.80 3.69
N GLN A 113 -0.89 14.34 3.36
CA GLN A 113 -1.32 14.14 1.97
C GLN A 113 -1.35 15.45 1.16
N ILE A 114 -1.89 16.53 1.75
CA ILE A 114 -1.93 17.84 1.10
C ILE A 114 -0.51 18.36 0.88
N GLY A 115 0.35 18.24 1.89
CA GLY A 115 1.72 18.69 1.83
C GLY A 115 2.56 17.93 0.81
N TYR A 116 2.46 16.61 0.77
CA TYR A 116 3.16 15.79 -0.24
C TYR A 116 2.74 16.17 -1.66
N LYS A 117 1.44 16.31 -1.93
CA LYS A 117 0.96 16.71 -3.28
C LYS A 117 1.48 18.09 -3.69
N LYS A 118 1.46 19.07 -2.78
CA LYS A 118 1.96 20.42 -3.06
C LYS A 118 3.49 20.44 -3.21
N GLY A 119 4.21 19.68 -2.40
CA GLY A 119 5.66 19.54 -2.49
C GLY A 119 6.10 18.89 -3.79
N GLU A 120 5.44 17.78 -4.16
CA GLU A 120 5.69 17.08 -5.42
C GLU A 120 5.44 17.98 -6.64
N ALA A 121 4.33 18.70 -6.66
CA ALA A 121 4.02 19.65 -7.74
C ALA A 121 5.06 20.76 -7.88
N ALA A 122 5.50 21.33 -6.76
CA ALA A 122 6.53 22.37 -6.74
C ALA A 122 7.90 21.85 -7.20
N PHE A 123 8.26 20.64 -6.76
CA PHE A 123 9.51 20.00 -7.17
C PHE A 123 9.48 19.59 -8.65
N LYS A 124 8.38 19.04 -9.13
CA LYS A 124 8.20 18.68 -10.53
C LYS A 124 8.33 19.91 -11.45
N ALA A 125 7.76 21.05 -11.06
CA ALA A 125 7.91 22.30 -11.81
C ALA A 125 9.39 22.75 -11.93
N SER A 126 10.17 22.58 -10.85
CA SER A 126 11.60 22.87 -10.86
C SER A 126 12.39 21.88 -11.73
N SER A 127 12.11 20.58 -11.60
CA SER A 127 12.77 19.52 -12.37
C SER A 127 12.51 19.66 -13.86
N THR A 128 11.29 20.00 -14.29
CA THR A 128 10.96 20.22 -15.69
C THR A 128 11.77 21.39 -16.28
N LYS A 129 12.05 22.44 -15.50
CA LYS A 129 12.91 23.54 -15.94
C LYS A 129 14.36 23.13 -16.13
N ALA A 130 14.89 22.35 -15.20
CA ALA A 130 16.24 21.78 -15.32
C ALA A 130 16.35 20.86 -16.55
N GLU A 131 15.37 19.99 -16.74
CA GLU A 131 15.31 19.09 -17.88
C GLU A 131 15.27 19.83 -19.21
N GLN A 132 14.45 20.89 -19.33
CA GLN A 132 14.40 21.74 -20.51
C GLN A 132 15.75 22.40 -20.83
N ALA A 133 16.44 22.94 -19.81
CA ALA A 133 17.75 23.54 -19.96
C ALA A 133 18.82 22.53 -20.39
N LEU A 134 18.80 21.32 -19.81
CA LEU A 134 19.73 20.25 -20.13
C LEU A 134 19.47 19.65 -21.51
N THR A 135 18.23 19.48 -21.91
CA THR A 135 17.85 18.97 -23.24
C THR A 135 18.31 19.94 -24.33
N SER A 136 18.25 21.24 -24.08
CA SER A 136 18.68 22.30 -25.00
C SER A 136 20.06 22.88 -24.66
N ILE A 137 20.94 22.12 -24.02
CA ILE A 137 22.25 22.61 -23.50
C ILE A 137 23.10 23.27 -24.58
N LYS A 138 23.08 22.74 -25.82
CA LYS A 138 23.82 23.34 -26.95
C LYS A 138 23.37 24.77 -27.26
N VAL A 139 22.06 25.02 -27.15
CA VAL A 139 21.49 26.36 -27.37
C VAL A 139 21.84 27.28 -26.21
N VAL A 140 21.71 26.79 -24.96
CA VAL A 140 22.07 27.55 -23.76
C VAL A 140 23.53 27.99 -23.82
N ALA A 141 24.46 27.09 -24.18
CA ALA A 141 25.88 27.38 -24.31
C ALA A 141 26.16 28.31 -25.48
N ALA A 142 25.51 28.15 -26.64
CA ALA A 142 25.71 28.99 -27.81
C ALA A 142 25.33 30.46 -27.57
N PHE A 143 24.33 30.70 -26.72
CA PHE A 143 23.90 32.06 -26.35
C PHE A 143 24.52 32.59 -25.04
N GLY A 144 25.39 31.85 -24.37
CA GLY A 144 26.01 32.21 -23.10
C GLY A 144 24.99 32.51 -22.01
N SER A 145 23.85 31.81 -21.99
CA SER A 145 22.73 32.09 -21.12
C SER A 145 22.67 31.20 -19.85
N GLU A 146 23.79 30.56 -19.48
CA GLU A 146 23.89 29.64 -18.33
C GLU A 146 23.46 30.32 -17.02
N LYS A 147 23.95 31.52 -16.75
CA LYS A 147 23.59 32.29 -15.53
C LYS A 147 22.11 32.63 -15.48
N LYS A 148 21.48 32.88 -16.63
CA LYS A 148 20.05 33.20 -16.70
C LYS A 148 19.18 31.96 -16.42
N GLU A 149 19.56 30.81 -16.94
CA GLU A 149 18.87 29.56 -16.64
C GLU A 149 19.08 29.09 -15.21
N GLU A 150 20.28 29.29 -14.63
CA GLU A 150 20.56 29.07 -13.21
C GLU A 150 19.66 29.95 -12.32
N GLN A 151 19.52 31.24 -12.65
CA GLN A 151 18.64 32.14 -11.89
C GLN A 151 17.17 31.74 -11.98
N ARG A 152 16.71 31.34 -13.13
CA ARG A 152 15.33 30.83 -13.33
C ARG A 152 15.07 29.58 -12.51
N PHE A 153 16.00 28.62 -12.55
CA PHE A 153 15.92 27.40 -11.76
C PHE A 153 15.91 27.71 -10.26
N SER A 154 16.81 28.60 -9.81
CA SER A 154 16.90 29.04 -8.41
C SER A 154 15.61 29.69 -7.91
N GLN A 155 14.93 30.50 -8.74
CA GLN A 155 13.63 31.09 -8.37
C GLN A 155 12.54 30.05 -8.18
N HIS A 156 12.48 29.03 -9.04
CA HIS A 156 11.53 27.92 -8.88
C HIS A 156 11.86 27.08 -7.65
N LEU A 157 13.15 26.84 -7.39
CA LEU A 157 13.61 26.10 -6.23
C LEU A 157 13.30 26.84 -4.92
N GLU A 158 13.43 28.18 -4.90
CA GLU A 158 13.07 29.00 -3.73
C GLU A 158 11.56 28.92 -3.43
N SER A 159 10.72 28.87 -4.44
CA SER A 159 9.28 28.62 -4.26
C SER A 159 9.01 27.24 -3.67
N ALA A 160 9.70 26.19 -4.17
CA ALA A 160 9.62 24.85 -3.62
C ALA A 160 10.12 24.81 -2.15
N ARG A 161 11.20 25.51 -1.83
CA ARG A 161 11.74 25.64 -0.46
C ARG A 161 10.69 26.25 0.49
N LYS A 162 10.07 27.38 0.10
CA LYS A 162 9.04 28.03 0.92
C LYS A 162 7.84 27.12 1.18
N THR A 163 7.40 26.37 0.16
CA THR A 163 6.33 25.40 0.28
C THR A 163 6.72 24.27 1.22
N GLY A 164 7.95 23.75 1.09
CA GLY A 164 8.51 22.72 1.95
C GLY A 164 8.60 23.14 3.41
N VAL A 165 9.11 24.35 3.68
CA VAL A 165 9.21 24.88 5.06
C VAL A 165 7.82 24.98 5.71
N LYS A 166 6.82 25.55 5.01
CA LYS A 166 5.44 25.61 5.53
C LYS A 166 4.88 24.23 5.81
N PHE A 167 5.12 23.28 4.91
CA PHE A 167 4.69 21.90 5.09
C PHE A 167 5.31 21.27 6.34
N HIS A 168 6.63 21.39 6.52
CA HIS A 168 7.32 20.84 7.68
C HIS A 168 6.89 21.50 9.00
N MET A 169 6.59 22.78 9.02
CA MET A 169 6.01 23.45 10.19
C MET A 169 4.62 22.86 10.54
N CYS A 170 3.73 22.73 9.57
CA CYS A 170 2.41 22.12 9.80
C CYS A 170 2.53 20.66 10.24
N THR A 171 3.45 19.91 9.63
CA THR A 171 3.73 18.51 9.99
C THR A 171 4.27 18.40 11.42
N GLY A 172 5.17 19.32 11.81
CA GLY A 172 5.70 19.39 13.18
C GLY A 172 4.60 19.61 14.22
N ILE A 173 3.66 20.52 13.95
CA ILE A 173 2.48 20.74 14.81
C ILE A 173 1.64 19.45 14.88
N GLY A 174 1.39 18.79 13.75
CA GLY A 174 0.62 17.55 13.69
C GLY A 174 1.26 16.42 14.51
N TYR A 175 2.57 16.22 14.40
CA TYR A 175 3.32 15.26 15.22
C TYR A 175 3.30 15.65 16.70
N GLY A 176 3.45 16.94 17.02
CA GLY A 176 3.36 17.44 18.39
C GLY A 176 1.99 17.15 19.02
N LEU A 177 0.91 17.42 18.29
CA LEU A 177 -0.45 17.10 18.73
C LEU A 177 -0.67 15.59 18.89
N ASN A 178 -0.11 14.78 18.01
CA ASN A 178 -0.22 13.33 18.11
C ASN A 178 0.49 12.78 19.37
N ASN A 179 1.71 13.22 19.63
CA ASN A 179 2.45 12.80 20.83
C ASN A 179 1.82 13.40 22.12
N GLY A 180 1.42 14.66 22.10
CA GLY A 180 0.72 15.28 23.22
C GLY A 180 -0.64 14.62 23.51
N GLY A 181 -1.38 14.28 22.46
CA GLY A 181 -2.65 13.55 22.57
C GLY A 181 -2.47 12.18 23.20
N PHE A 182 -1.41 11.46 22.85
CA PHE A 182 -1.06 10.19 23.47
C PHE A 182 -0.78 10.34 24.98
N LEU A 183 0.02 11.34 25.38
CA LEU A 183 0.29 11.62 26.80
C LEU A 183 -0.98 12.02 27.56
N LEU A 184 -1.84 12.83 26.97
CA LEU A 184 -3.13 13.20 27.57
C LEU A 184 -4.03 11.97 27.76
N MET A 185 -4.09 11.09 26.76
CA MET A 185 -4.85 9.84 26.85
C MET A 185 -4.29 8.93 27.97
N PHE A 186 -2.99 8.81 28.06
CA PHE A 186 -2.35 8.05 29.14
C PHE A 186 -2.65 8.64 30.51
N THR A 187 -2.51 9.96 30.67
CA THR A 187 -2.82 10.68 31.92
C THR A 187 -4.30 10.50 32.30
N TYR A 188 -5.21 10.61 31.35
CA TYR A 188 -6.63 10.36 31.55
C TYR A 188 -6.90 8.92 32.03
N ALA A 189 -6.28 7.91 31.41
CA ALA A 189 -6.45 6.52 31.80
C ALA A 189 -5.91 6.23 33.21
N VAL A 190 -4.75 6.81 33.56
CA VAL A 190 -4.19 6.67 34.90
C VAL A 190 -5.07 7.36 35.95
N PHE A 191 -5.56 8.57 35.68
CA PHE A 191 -6.46 9.31 36.55
C PHE A 191 -7.76 8.54 36.79
N MET A 192 -8.45 8.14 35.71
CA MET A 192 -9.69 7.37 35.83
C MET A 192 -9.48 6.01 36.46
N GLY A 193 -8.34 5.35 36.18
CA GLY A 193 -7.97 4.11 36.85
C GLY A 193 -7.83 4.29 38.35
N GLY A 194 -7.22 5.39 38.81
CA GLY A 194 -7.16 5.74 40.22
C GLY A 194 -8.54 5.94 40.86
N VAL A 195 -9.45 6.65 40.16
CA VAL A 195 -10.82 6.84 40.62
C VAL A 195 -11.56 5.49 40.78
N PHE A 196 -11.46 4.61 39.77
CA PHE A 196 -12.09 3.28 39.84
C PHE A 196 -11.50 2.40 40.96
N VAL A 197 -10.20 2.48 41.21
CA VAL A 197 -9.55 1.74 42.31
C VAL A 197 -10.04 2.25 43.67
N THR A 198 -10.11 3.58 43.85
CA THR A 198 -10.57 4.17 45.14
C THR A 198 -12.05 3.92 45.36
N GLU A 199 -12.90 3.97 44.35
CA GLU A 199 -14.35 3.69 44.46
C GLU A 199 -14.59 2.21 44.82
N ASN A 200 -13.85 1.28 44.25
CA ASN A 200 -13.95 -0.15 44.60
C ASN A 200 -13.42 -0.48 46.02
N VAL A 201 -12.44 0.26 46.54
CA VAL A 201 -11.95 0.11 47.92
C VAL A 201 -13.00 0.63 48.91
N HIS A 202 -13.79 1.63 48.52
CA HIS A 202 -14.79 2.25 49.43
C HIS A 202 -16.12 1.48 49.48
N ASN A 203 -16.45 0.76 48.44
CA ASN A 203 -17.72 0.04 48.30
C ASN A 203 -17.49 -1.46 48.57
N ASP A 204 -17.08 -1.95 49.61
CA ASP A 204 -16.99 -3.33 50.17
C ASP A 204 -17.69 -4.46 49.34
N VAL A 205 -17.80 -4.23 48.02
CA VAL A 205 -18.45 -5.14 47.09
C VAL A 205 -17.46 -6.24 46.74
N GLN A 206 -17.80 -7.44 47.11
CA GLN A 206 -17.15 -8.70 46.92
C GLN A 206 -16.93 -9.11 45.43
N ASP A 207 -16.88 -8.15 44.55
CA ASP A 207 -16.62 -8.31 43.12
C ASP A 207 -15.17 -7.95 42.86
N ARG A 208 -14.41 -8.90 42.34
CA ARG A 208 -13.02 -8.86 41.84
C ARG A 208 -12.35 -7.50 42.06
N ASN A 209 -11.55 -7.40 43.11
CA ASN A 209 -10.79 -6.20 43.45
C ASN A 209 -10.07 -5.65 42.21
N PHE A 210 -10.64 -4.61 41.56
CA PHE A 210 -10.01 -3.90 40.46
C PHE A 210 -8.76 -3.21 40.97
N ARG A 211 -7.60 -3.61 40.46
CA ARG A 211 -6.28 -3.12 40.87
C ARG A 211 -5.76 -2.09 39.89
N GLY A 212 -4.83 -1.26 40.32
CA GLY A 212 -4.14 -0.32 39.45
C GLY A 212 -3.42 -1.00 38.27
N SER A 213 -2.94 -2.24 38.47
CA SER A 213 -2.38 -3.08 37.38
C SER A 213 -3.41 -3.38 36.29
N ASP A 214 -4.67 -3.59 36.67
CA ASP A 214 -5.75 -3.93 35.73
C ASP A 214 -6.11 -2.72 34.87
N ALA A 215 -6.10 -1.52 35.46
CA ALA A 215 -6.30 -0.28 34.72
C ALA A 215 -5.22 -0.07 33.65
N ILE A 216 -3.95 -0.28 34.00
CA ILE A 216 -2.83 -0.18 33.07
C ILE A 216 -2.92 -1.26 31.98
N ALA A 217 -3.26 -2.48 32.35
CA ALA A 217 -3.38 -3.60 31.42
C ALA A 217 -4.53 -3.37 30.42
N ILE A 218 -5.70 -2.88 30.87
CA ILE A 218 -6.83 -2.51 30.01
C ILE A 218 -6.44 -1.37 29.06
N PHE A 219 -5.80 -0.33 29.59
CA PHE A 219 -5.35 0.79 28.76
C PHE A 219 -4.47 0.33 27.61
N PHE A 220 -3.44 -0.46 27.90
CA PHE A 220 -2.57 -0.99 26.85
C PHE A 220 -3.30 -1.96 25.91
N GLY A 221 -4.19 -2.80 26.42
CA GLY A 221 -4.99 -3.72 25.60
C GLY A 221 -5.85 -2.96 24.59
N VAL A 222 -6.58 -1.95 25.04
CA VAL A 222 -7.42 -1.08 24.18
C VAL A 222 -6.56 -0.28 23.20
N MET A 223 -5.46 0.28 23.68
CA MET A 223 -4.54 1.07 22.86
C MET A 223 -3.91 0.25 21.74
N PHE A 224 -3.32 -0.90 22.06
CA PHE A 224 -2.71 -1.77 21.04
C PHE A 224 -3.76 -2.36 20.10
N GLY A 225 -4.95 -2.69 20.61
CA GLY A 225 -6.07 -3.11 19.79
C GLY A 225 -6.49 -2.05 18.78
N ALA A 226 -6.68 -0.81 19.22
CA ALA A 226 -7.04 0.31 18.35
C ALA A 226 -5.91 0.67 17.36
N PHE A 227 -4.66 0.69 17.81
CA PHE A 227 -3.50 1.00 16.99
C PHE A 227 -3.29 -0.02 15.87
N SER A 228 -3.54 -1.29 16.14
CA SER A 228 -3.42 -2.35 15.14
C SER A 228 -4.36 -2.17 13.96
N LEU A 229 -5.57 -1.62 14.16
CA LEU A 229 -6.49 -1.27 13.08
C LEU A 229 -5.92 -0.16 12.17
N GLY A 230 -5.22 0.81 12.76
CA GLY A 230 -4.53 1.85 12.00
C GLY A 230 -3.45 1.28 11.06
N ILE A 231 -2.70 0.27 11.52
CA ILE A 231 -1.69 -0.42 10.71
C ILE A 231 -2.34 -1.25 9.60
N ALA A 232 -3.55 -1.76 9.79
CA ALA A 232 -4.26 -2.53 8.79
C ALA A 232 -4.64 -1.71 7.54
N ALA A 233 -4.98 -0.44 7.70
CA ALA A 233 -5.52 0.41 6.63
C ALA A 233 -4.65 0.49 5.35
N PRO A 234 -3.32 0.74 5.39
CA PRO A 234 -2.49 0.75 4.19
C PRO A 234 -2.38 -0.63 3.52
N ASN A 235 -2.53 -1.73 4.27
CA ASN A 235 -2.49 -3.07 3.72
C ASN A 235 -3.72 -3.37 2.83
N PHE A 236 -4.90 -2.84 3.16
CA PHE A 236 -6.09 -2.93 2.30
C PHE A 236 -5.88 -2.27 0.94
N LYS A 237 -5.20 -1.12 0.90
CA LYS A 237 -4.86 -0.46 -0.37
C LYS A 237 -3.96 -1.34 -1.25
N SER A 238 -2.99 -2.00 -0.65
CA SER A 238 -2.09 -2.92 -1.37
C SER A 238 -2.83 -4.15 -1.89
N ILE A 239 -3.77 -4.71 -1.13
CA ILE A 239 -4.63 -5.82 -1.59
C ILE A 239 -5.52 -5.36 -2.76
N THR A 240 -6.08 -4.15 -2.71
CA THR A 240 -6.88 -3.62 -3.82
C THR A 240 -6.06 -3.50 -5.10
N LYS A 241 -4.80 -3.03 -5.00
CA LYS A 241 -3.88 -2.99 -6.14
C LYS A 241 -3.56 -4.40 -6.67
N GLY A 242 -3.27 -5.34 -5.78
CA GLY A 242 -3.03 -6.73 -6.16
C GLY A 242 -4.25 -7.38 -6.83
N ARG A 243 -5.46 -7.07 -6.36
CA ARG A 243 -6.71 -7.52 -6.99
C ARG A 243 -6.89 -6.94 -8.40
N GLN A 244 -6.58 -5.66 -8.60
CA GLN A 244 -6.63 -5.04 -9.93
C GLN A 244 -5.61 -5.68 -10.88
N ALA A 245 -4.38 -5.90 -10.41
CA ALA A 245 -3.34 -6.58 -11.17
C ALA A 245 -3.73 -8.03 -11.51
N ALA A 246 -4.32 -8.76 -10.55
CA ALA A 246 -4.81 -10.12 -10.76
C ALA A 246 -5.94 -10.16 -11.80
N TYR A 247 -6.84 -9.17 -11.80
CA TYR A 247 -7.90 -9.09 -12.80
C TYR A 247 -7.32 -8.89 -14.21
N SER A 248 -6.40 -7.93 -14.39
CA SER A 248 -5.73 -7.68 -15.67
C SER A 248 -4.94 -8.92 -16.16
N ALA A 249 -4.17 -9.54 -15.25
CA ALA A 249 -3.43 -10.76 -15.59
C ALA A 249 -4.34 -11.94 -15.97
N LEU A 250 -5.42 -12.15 -15.22
CA LEU A 250 -6.39 -13.23 -15.49
C LEU A 250 -7.17 -12.99 -16.78
N GLU A 251 -7.47 -11.76 -17.14
CA GLU A 251 -8.09 -11.41 -18.42
C GLU A 251 -7.20 -11.89 -19.58
N THR A 252 -5.89 -11.64 -19.51
CA THR A 252 -4.94 -12.11 -20.51
C THR A 252 -4.74 -13.64 -20.45
N ILE A 253 -4.67 -14.23 -19.26
CA ILE A 253 -4.46 -15.66 -19.05
C ILE A 253 -5.66 -16.48 -19.57
N ASN A 254 -6.88 -15.98 -19.40
CA ASN A 254 -8.09 -16.67 -19.79
C ASN A 254 -8.56 -16.31 -21.21
N ARG A 255 -7.87 -15.40 -21.90
CA ARG A 255 -8.19 -15.07 -23.27
C ARG A 255 -7.86 -16.24 -24.19
N THR A 256 -8.84 -16.72 -24.92
CA THR A 256 -8.65 -17.68 -26.01
C THR A 256 -8.29 -16.90 -27.28
N PRO A 257 -7.09 -17.12 -27.87
CA PRO A 257 -6.70 -16.47 -29.12
C PRO A 257 -7.60 -16.98 -30.26
N GLU A 258 -7.83 -16.15 -31.29
CA GLU A 258 -8.60 -16.56 -32.48
C GLU A 258 -7.90 -17.72 -33.24
N ILE A 259 -6.57 -17.80 -33.12
CA ILE A 259 -5.75 -18.89 -33.70
C ILE A 259 -5.08 -19.60 -32.52
N GLU A 260 -5.61 -20.80 -32.17
CA GLU A 260 -5.02 -21.64 -31.13
C GLU A 260 -3.81 -22.40 -31.67
N ILE A 261 -2.65 -22.24 -31.04
CA ILE A 261 -1.40 -22.90 -31.42
C ILE A 261 -1.47 -24.43 -31.10
N ASP A 262 -2.16 -24.77 -30.01
CA ASP A 262 -2.30 -26.16 -29.49
C ASP A 262 -3.70 -26.73 -29.73
N ASP A 263 -4.34 -26.46 -30.89
CA ASP A 263 -5.66 -27.01 -31.21
C ASP A 263 -5.58 -28.54 -31.36
N PRO A 264 -6.24 -29.34 -30.51
CA PRO A 264 -6.23 -30.78 -30.59
C PRO A 264 -6.90 -31.31 -31.88
N ASN A 265 -7.67 -30.47 -32.59
CA ASN A 265 -8.32 -30.81 -33.86
C ASN A 265 -7.48 -30.37 -35.08
N ALA A 266 -6.32 -29.78 -34.85
CA ALA A 266 -5.43 -29.35 -35.94
C ALA A 266 -4.97 -30.57 -36.76
N LYS A 267 -5.04 -30.44 -38.08
CA LYS A 267 -4.56 -31.49 -39.01
C LYS A 267 -3.05 -31.52 -39.03
N ASN A 268 -2.44 -32.57 -38.53
CA ASN A 268 -1.05 -32.86 -38.76
C ASN A 268 -0.80 -33.31 -40.21
N LEU A 269 0.14 -32.68 -40.89
CA LEU A 269 0.51 -33.04 -42.24
C LEU A 269 1.69 -34.03 -42.19
N ASP A 270 1.39 -35.33 -42.45
CA ASP A 270 2.38 -36.40 -42.37
C ASP A 270 3.46 -36.34 -43.45
N ASN A 271 3.23 -35.59 -44.54
CA ASN A 271 4.15 -35.41 -45.66
C ASN A 271 4.18 -33.95 -46.18
N PHE A 272 4.65 -33.05 -45.36
CA PHE A 272 4.78 -31.66 -45.75
C PHE A 272 5.92 -31.45 -46.73
N LYS A 273 5.58 -31.14 -48.01
CA LYS A 273 6.56 -30.90 -49.09
C LYS A 273 7.03 -29.44 -49.19
N GLY A 274 6.51 -28.57 -48.38
CA GLY A 274 6.86 -27.12 -48.39
C GLY A 274 6.24 -26.35 -49.56
N GLU A 275 5.27 -26.93 -50.29
CA GLU A 275 4.57 -26.27 -51.37
C GLU A 275 3.35 -25.52 -50.83
N VAL A 276 3.25 -24.21 -51.10
CA VAL A 276 2.15 -23.33 -50.66
C VAL A 276 1.54 -22.67 -51.86
N GLU A 277 0.24 -22.90 -52.12
CA GLU A 277 -0.54 -22.27 -53.16
C GLU A 277 -1.61 -21.35 -52.60
N PHE A 278 -1.64 -20.11 -53.07
CA PHE A 278 -2.65 -19.14 -52.73
C PHE A 278 -3.74 -19.13 -53.83
N SER A 279 -4.94 -19.64 -53.52
CA SER A 279 -6.07 -19.64 -54.47
C SER A 279 -7.20 -18.76 -53.94
N LYS A 280 -7.46 -17.62 -54.58
CA LYS A 280 -8.53 -16.66 -54.26
C LYS A 280 -8.54 -16.17 -52.82
N VAL A 281 -7.37 -15.85 -52.29
CA VAL A 281 -7.20 -15.34 -50.91
C VAL A 281 -7.41 -13.83 -50.93
N SER A 282 -8.33 -13.33 -50.07
CA SER A 282 -8.48 -11.92 -49.75
C SER A 282 -8.09 -11.72 -48.28
N PHE A 283 -7.24 -10.77 -47.98
CA PHE A 283 -6.82 -10.43 -46.64
C PHE A 283 -7.01 -8.94 -46.38
N THR A 284 -7.52 -8.60 -45.21
CA THR A 284 -7.69 -7.20 -44.78
C THR A 284 -7.23 -7.11 -43.34
N TYR A 285 -6.34 -6.14 -43.06
CA TYR A 285 -6.03 -5.81 -41.67
C TYR A 285 -7.26 -5.20 -41.02
N LYS A 286 -7.62 -5.70 -39.82
CA LYS A 286 -8.63 -5.01 -38.99
C LYS A 286 -7.97 -3.73 -38.46
N THR A 287 -8.40 -2.58 -39.00
CA THR A 287 -8.03 -1.23 -38.56
C THR A 287 -8.86 -0.83 -37.34
#